data_1abbd49d4e4a86a8bd7ce618061dd03e
#
_entry.id   1abbd49d4e4a86a8bd7ce618061dd03e
#
_cell.length_a   1.000
_cell.length_b   1.000
_cell.length_c   1.000
_cell.angle_alpha   90.00
_cell.angle_beta   90.00
_cell.angle_gamma   90.00
#
_symmetry.space_group_name_H-M   'P 1'
#
loop_
_entity.id
_entity.type
_entity.pdbx_description
1 polymer ?
#
loop_
_entity_poly.entity_id
_entity_poly.type
_entity_poly.pdbx_seq_one_letter_code
_entity_poly.pdbx_strand_id
1 'polypeptide(L)'
;GDVYKRQTKDNEACCFTEEEYALHKDIVREAVCGRSTLLLKNGEQLDQSGNTMPVAKMEPRTAIGVSQDGKEVYLMVVDGRNFYYSNGADLLDLMNLMSACGASDALNLDGGGSSTFIARDGAEGELKLLNWPTDQGGVMRKVATGLAIVEQ
;
A
#
# COMPACT_ATOMS: atom_id res chain seq x y z
N GLY A 1 -9.79 -11.52 -7.25
CA GLY A 1 -10.64 -11.00 -6.16
C GLY A 1 -10.04 -9.75 -5.56
N ASP A 2 -10.87 -8.84 -5.11
CA ASP A 2 -10.41 -7.62 -4.46
C ASP A 2 -9.98 -7.91 -3.02
N VAL A 3 -8.98 -7.22 -2.55
CA VAL A 3 -8.46 -7.35 -1.18
C VAL A 3 -8.68 -6.02 -0.46
N TYR A 4 -9.18 -6.08 0.75
CA TYR A 4 -9.57 -4.91 1.52
C TYR A 4 -8.71 -4.77 2.77
N LYS A 5 -8.18 -3.57 2.99
CA LYS A 5 -7.65 -3.17 4.29
C LYS A 5 -8.77 -2.61 5.14
N ARG A 6 -8.72 -2.89 6.42
CA ARG A 6 -9.75 -2.55 7.38
C ARG A 6 -9.20 -1.74 8.56
N GLN A 7 -10.06 -0.84 9.07
CA GLN A 7 -10.03 -0.38 10.45
C GLN A 7 -11.28 -0.92 11.16
N THR A 8 -11.11 -1.65 12.25
CA THR A 8 -12.22 -2.16 13.08
C THR A 8 -12.79 -1.08 13.98
N LYS A 9 -13.94 -1.35 14.61
CA LYS A 9 -14.51 -0.50 15.65
C LYS A 9 -13.56 -0.35 16.86
N ASP A 10 -12.60 -1.28 17.03
CA ASP A 10 -11.58 -1.28 18.10
C ASP A 10 -10.25 -0.68 17.64
N ASN A 11 -10.24 0.07 16.53
CA ASN A 11 -9.06 0.69 15.91
C ASN A 11 -7.94 -0.28 15.48
N GLU A 12 -8.25 -1.54 15.28
CA GLU A 12 -7.29 -2.50 14.71
C GLU A 12 -7.31 -2.44 13.18
N ALA A 13 -6.14 -2.57 12.59
CA ALA A 13 -5.98 -2.66 11.14
C ALA A 13 -5.72 -4.12 10.72
N CYS A 14 -6.31 -4.54 9.60
CA CYS A 14 -6.04 -5.86 9.03
C CYS A 14 -6.23 -5.87 7.50
N CYS A 15 -5.65 -6.85 6.82
CA CYS A 15 -5.89 -7.09 5.40
C CYS A 15 -6.78 -8.32 5.24
N PHE A 16 -7.78 -8.22 4.38
CA PHE A 16 -8.72 -9.30 4.09
C PHE A 16 -8.69 -9.68 2.62
N THR A 17 -8.90 -10.95 2.34
CA THR A 17 -9.39 -11.39 1.03
C THR A 17 -10.84 -10.94 0.85
N GLU A 18 -11.37 -11.01 -0.37
CA GLU A 18 -12.77 -10.71 -0.66
C GLU A 18 -13.73 -11.58 0.18
N GLU A 19 -13.41 -12.86 0.33
CA GLU A 19 -14.19 -13.82 1.10
C GLU A 19 -14.17 -13.48 2.60
N GLU A 20 -12.99 -13.19 3.16
CA GLU A 20 -12.86 -12.74 4.55
C GLU A 20 -13.61 -11.43 4.79
N TYR A 21 -13.54 -10.47 3.85
CA TYR A 21 -14.26 -9.21 3.95
C TYR A 21 -15.78 -9.43 3.98
N ALA A 22 -16.31 -10.30 3.13
CA ALA A 22 -17.73 -10.61 3.08
C ALA A 22 -18.26 -11.15 4.43
N LEU A 23 -17.42 -11.89 5.17
CA LEU A 23 -17.77 -12.42 6.49
C LEU A 23 -17.68 -11.37 7.62
N HIS A 24 -16.90 -10.31 7.44
CA HIS A 24 -16.59 -9.36 8.50
C HIS A 24 -17.05 -7.92 8.22
N LYS A 25 -17.77 -7.67 7.12
CA LYS A 25 -18.16 -6.34 6.67
C LYS A 25 -18.91 -5.50 7.73
N ASP A 26 -19.66 -6.14 8.62
CA ASP A 26 -20.47 -5.47 9.63
C ASP A 26 -19.66 -4.79 10.74
N ILE A 27 -18.38 -5.20 10.89
CA ILE A 27 -17.45 -4.63 11.87
C ILE A 27 -16.39 -3.73 11.23
N VAL A 28 -16.41 -3.60 9.90
CA VAL A 28 -15.53 -2.68 9.15
C VAL A 28 -16.03 -1.24 9.30
N ARG A 29 -15.12 -0.33 9.66
CA ARG A 29 -15.38 1.10 9.69
C ARG A 29 -14.95 1.77 8.40
N GLU A 30 -13.72 1.51 7.97
CA GLU A 30 -13.11 2.06 6.77
C GLU A 30 -12.43 0.94 5.98
N ALA A 31 -12.50 0.96 4.67
CA ALA A 31 -11.85 -0.01 3.81
C ALA A 31 -11.18 0.64 2.60
N VAL A 32 -10.00 0.16 2.24
CA VAL A 32 -9.29 0.50 1.01
C VAL A 32 -9.10 -0.77 0.20
N CYS A 33 -9.48 -0.71 -1.05
CA CYS A 33 -9.32 -1.83 -1.98
C CYS A 33 -7.95 -1.79 -2.66
N GLY A 34 -7.23 -2.91 -2.61
CA GLY A 34 -6.04 -3.15 -3.43
C GLY A 34 -6.41 -3.99 -4.64
N ARG A 35 -5.88 -3.62 -5.78
CA ARG A 35 -6.14 -4.30 -7.05
C ARG A 35 -5.55 -5.71 -7.05
N SER A 36 -6.30 -6.68 -6.48
CA SER A 36 -6.04 -8.14 -6.54
C SER A 36 -4.64 -8.59 -6.11
N THR A 37 -3.93 -7.82 -5.27
CA THR A 37 -2.53 -8.14 -4.97
C THR A 37 -2.26 -8.09 -3.47
N LEU A 38 -2.73 -9.12 -2.78
CA LEU A 38 -2.26 -9.41 -1.42
C LEU A 38 -0.83 -9.94 -1.52
N LEU A 39 0.08 -9.29 -0.82
CA LEU A 39 1.51 -9.55 -0.85
C LEU A 39 1.93 -10.52 0.26
N LEU A 40 1.50 -10.20 1.48
CA LEU A 40 1.79 -10.97 2.69
C LEU A 40 0.48 -11.31 3.40
N LYS A 41 0.45 -12.50 3.99
CA LYS A 41 -0.62 -12.94 4.89
C LYS A 41 -0.03 -13.76 6.03
N ASN A 42 -0.30 -13.36 7.28
CA ASN A 42 0.21 -14.01 8.49
C ASN A 42 1.76 -14.16 8.48
N GLY A 43 2.48 -13.19 7.96
CA GLY A 43 3.93 -13.20 7.84
C GLY A 43 4.49 -13.98 6.65
N GLU A 44 3.65 -14.63 5.86
CA GLU A 44 4.07 -15.42 4.71
C GLU A 44 3.89 -14.66 3.40
N GLN A 45 4.86 -14.77 2.50
CA GLN A 45 4.78 -14.24 1.15
C GLN A 45 3.84 -15.10 0.30
N LEU A 46 2.91 -14.45 -0.38
CA LEU A 46 1.94 -15.17 -1.20
C LEU A 46 2.45 -15.38 -2.63
N ASP A 47 2.11 -16.54 -3.19
CA ASP A 47 2.40 -16.85 -4.58
C ASP A 47 1.66 -15.88 -5.52
N GLN A 48 2.43 -15.18 -6.35
CA GLN A 48 1.95 -14.21 -7.33
C GLN A 48 1.82 -14.78 -8.75
N SER A 49 2.07 -16.08 -8.96
CA SER A 49 2.08 -16.70 -10.29
C SER A 49 0.74 -16.62 -11.03
N GLY A 50 -0.37 -16.57 -10.29
CA GLY A 50 -1.72 -16.39 -10.82
C GLY A 50 -2.14 -14.93 -11.04
N ASN A 51 -1.25 -13.96 -10.74
CA ASN A 51 -1.59 -12.56 -10.84
C ASN A 51 -1.70 -12.10 -12.31
N THR A 52 -2.73 -11.32 -12.62
CA THR A 52 -2.90 -10.72 -13.94
C THR A 52 -1.92 -9.57 -14.21
N MET A 53 -1.29 -9.04 -13.17
CA MET A 53 -0.24 -8.03 -13.29
C MET A 53 1.11 -8.70 -13.53
N PRO A 54 2.01 -8.09 -14.34
CA PRO A 54 3.36 -8.59 -14.51
C PRO A 54 4.12 -8.54 -13.17
N VAL A 55 4.37 -9.71 -12.58
CA VAL A 55 5.00 -9.85 -11.25
C VAL A 55 6.41 -9.25 -11.24
N ALA A 56 7.21 -9.55 -12.25
CA ALA A 56 8.61 -9.10 -12.37
C ALA A 56 8.79 -7.70 -12.98
N LYS A 57 7.71 -6.94 -13.14
CA LYS A 57 7.83 -5.61 -13.73
C LYS A 57 8.22 -4.58 -12.68
N MET A 58 9.37 -3.94 -12.90
CA MET A 58 9.84 -2.80 -12.10
C MET A 58 8.95 -1.58 -12.36
N GLU A 59 8.26 -1.11 -11.34
CA GLU A 59 7.31 0.01 -11.41
C GLU A 59 7.35 0.83 -10.11
N PRO A 60 6.95 2.10 -10.14
CA PRO A 60 6.60 2.79 -8.90
C PRO A 60 5.48 2.02 -8.20
N ARG A 61 5.61 1.84 -6.89
CA ARG A 61 4.67 1.05 -6.09
C ARG A 61 4.13 1.85 -4.92
N THR A 62 2.92 1.51 -4.54
CA THR A 62 2.29 1.94 -3.31
C THR A 62 1.79 0.71 -2.58
N ALA A 63 2.17 0.55 -1.33
CA ALA A 63 1.74 -0.58 -0.53
C ALA A 63 1.32 -0.14 0.87
N ILE A 64 0.50 -0.96 1.48
CA ILE A 64 0.09 -0.83 2.86
C ILE A 64 0.24 -2.17 3.55
N GLY A 65 0.77 -2.15 4.77
CA GLY A 65 0.90 -3.33 5.61
C GLY A 65 0.43 -3.08 7.02
N VAL A 66 0.26 -4.15 7.75
CA VAL A 66 -0.11 -4.13 9.16
C VAL A 66 0.72 -5.14 9.94
N SER A 67 1.04 -4.81 11.19
CA SER A 67 1.66 -5.75 12.12
C SER A 67 0.71 -6.90 12.47
N GLN A 68 1.26 -7.97 13.04
CA GLN A 68 0.48 -9.14 13.43
C GLN A 68 -0.61 -8.84 14.45
N ASP A 69 -0.36 -7.90 15.35
CA ASP A 69 -1.33 -7.46 16.37
C ASP A 69 -2.29 -6.36 15.87
N GLY A 70 -2.18 -5.93 14.62
CA GLY A 70 -3.04 -4.94 13.99
C GLY A 70 -2.84 -3.49 14.46
N LYS A 71 -1.83 -3.21 15.29
CA LYS A 71 -1.62 -1.90 15.91
C LYS A 71 -0.71 -0.99 15.12
N GLU A 72 0.21 -1.55 14.34
CA GLU A 72 1.10 -0.78 13.48
C GLU A 72 0.66 -0.87 12.03
N VAL A 73 0.68 0.26 11.36
CA VAL A 73 0.35 0.38 9.94
C VAL A 73 1.55 0.92 9.19
N TYR A 74 1.97 0.20 8.16
CA TYR A 74 3.08 0.56 7.30
C TYR A 74 2.54 1.13 5.98
N LEU A 75 2.90 2.36 5.66
CA LEU A 75 2.60 2.99 4.38
C LEU A 75 3.91 3.09 3.60
N MET A 76 3.93 2.54 2.40
CA MET A 76 5.13 2.50 1.58
C MET A 76 4.86 3.02 0.18
N VAL A 77 5.74 3.89 -0.28
CA VAL A 77 5.85 4.29 -1.68
C VAL A 77 7.25 4.00 -2.16
N VAL A 78 7.38 3.35 -3.30
CA VAL A 78 8.66 3.13 -4.00
C VAL A 78 8.60 3.95 -5.28
N ASP A 79 9.54 4.87 -5.45
CA ASP A 79 9.71 5.62 -6.70
C ASP A 79 10.20 4.71 -7.82
N GLY A 80 9.93 5.06 -9.06
CA GLY A 80 10.37 4.26 -10.19
C GLY A 80 10.25 4.98 -11.51
N ARG A 81 10.51 4.25 -12.61
CA ARG A 81 10.52 4.79 -13.99
C ARG A 81 11.47 5.96 -14.18
N ASN A 82 12.47 6.08 -13.33
CA ASN A 82 13.50 7.11 -13.41
C ASN A 82 14.88 6.44 -13.43
N PHE A 83 15.46 6.29 -14.59
CA PHE A 83 16.71 5.57 -14.80
C PHE A 83 17.89 6.04 -13.93
N TYR A 84 17.92 7.33 -13.60
CA TYR A 84 19.01 7.91 -12.81
C TYR A 84 18.79 7.87 -11.29
N TYR A 85 17.58 7.57 -10.87
CA TYR A 85 17.19 7.64 -9.46
C TYR A 85 16.64 6.31 -8.94
N SER A 86 15.57 5.79 -9.54
CA SER A 86 14.93 4.53 -9.16
C SER A 86 14.20 3.91 -10.34
N ASN A 87 14.44 2.63 -10.60
CA ASN A 87 13.67 1.88 -11.58
C ASN A 87 12.29 1.42 -11.05
N GLY A 88 12.11 1.46 -9.73
CA GLY A 88 10.93 0.92 -9.06
C GLY A 88 11.21 -0.38 -8.33
N ALA A 89 10.15 -1.09 -8.03
CA ALA A 89 10.17 -2.41 -7.43
C ALA A 89 9.24 -3.36 -8.19
N ASP A 90 9.61 -4.62 -8.26
CA ASP A 90 8.67 -5.67 -8.65
C ASP A 90 7.84 -6.13 -7.43
N LEU A 91 6.97 -7.12 -7.61
CA LEU A 91 6.12 -7.57 -6.49
C LEU A 91 6.90 -8.37 -5.44
N LEU A 92 7.97 -9.06 -5.84
CA LEU A 92 8.83 -9.79 -4.90
C LEU A 92 9.65 -8.81 -4.04
N ASP A 93 10.22 -7.78 -4.68
CA ASP A 93 10.89 -6.70 -3.95
C ASP A 93 9.94 -6.05 -2.94
N LEU A 94 8.71 -5.77 -3.35
CA LEU A 94 7.72 -5.14 -2.49
C LEU A 94 7.33 -6.03 -1.30
N MET A 95 7.17 -7.35 -1.52
CA MET A 95 6.96 -8.32 -0.45
C MET A 95 8.13 -8.33 0.54
N ASN A 96 9.35 -8.36 0.04
CA ASN A 96 10.55 -8.35 0.87
C ASN A 96 10.66 -7.06 1.70
N LEU A 97 10.40 -5.90 1.09
CA LEU A 97 10.42 -4.61 1.76
C LEU A 97 9.38 -4.54 2.87
N MET A 98 8.13 -4.95 2.60
CA MET A 98 7.06 -4.95 3.59
C MET A 98 7.34 -5.91 4.75
N SER A 99 7.85 -7.11 4.44
CA SER A 99 8.28 -8.08 5.45
C SER A 99 9.42 -7.52 6.32
N ALA A 100 10.40 -6.86 5.70
CA ALA A 100 11.53 -6.25 6.42
C ALA A 100 11.08 -5.09 7.34
N CYS A 101 10.01 -4.38 7.01
CA CYS A 101 9.39 -3.37 7.89
C CYS A 101 8.65 -3.97 9.08
N GLY A 102 8.38 -5.28 9.09
CA GLY A 102 7.64 -5.96 10.16
C GLY A 102 6.16 -6.18 9.86
N ALA A 103 5.72 -5.97 8.61
CA ALA A 103 4.35 -6.27 8.23
C ALA A 103 4.08 -7.78 8.26
N SER A 104 3.00 -8.18 8.92
CA SER A 104 2.44 -9.53 8.87
C SER A 104 1.53 -9.71 7.66
N ASP A 105 0.69 -8.72 7.41
CA ASP A 105 -0.15 -8.67 6.22
C ASP A 105 0.24 -7.45 5.38
N ALA A 106 0.21 -7.57 4.06
CA ALA A 106 0.50 -6.45 3.17
C ALA A 106 -0.27 -6.53 1.86
N LEU A 107 -0.62 -5.37 1.33
CA LEU A 107 -1.43 -5.19 0.13
C LEU A 107 -0.74 -4.19 -0.81
N ASN A 108 -0.62 -4.56 -2.09
CA ASN A 108 -0.24 -3.60 -3.13
C ASN A 108 -1.46 -2.78 -3.57
N LEU A 109 -1.30 -1.48 -3.60
CA LEU A 109 -2.32 -0.53 -4.05
C LEU A 109 -2.06 -0.10 -5.51
N ASP A 110 -2.81 0.88 -6.00
CA ASP A 110 -2.52 1.50 -7.29
C ASP A 110 -1.13 2.17 -7.25
N GLY A 111 -0.37 1.95 -8.30
CA GLY A 111 1.02 2.33 -8.41
C GLY A 111 1.31 3.18 -9.65
N GLY A 112 2.53 3.08 -10.16
CA GLY A 112 2.95 3.83 -11.35
C GLY A 112 2.87 5.33 -11.11
N GLY A 113 2.26 6.06 -12.03
CA GLY A 113 2.10 7.52 -11.90
C GLY A 113 1.17 7.97 -10.77
N SER A 114 0.40 7.06 -10.16
CA SER A 114 -0.46 7.34 -9.01
C SER A 114 0.30 7.31 -7.68
N SER A 115 1.53 6.74 -7.65
CA SER A 115 2.34 6.66 -6.44
C SER A 115 2.73 8.06 -5.96
N THR A 116 2.11 8.48 -4.86
CA THR A 116 2.33 9.81 -4.27
C THR A 116 2.31 9.71 -2.76
N PHE A 117 3.33 10.26 -2.11
CA PHE A 117 3.42 10.31 -0.65
C PHE A 117 3.60 11.74 -0.17
N ILE A 118 2.64 12.21 0.58
CA ILE A 118 2.63 13.56 1.15
C ILE A 118 2.57 13.42 2.67
N ALA A 119 3.42 14.11 3.37
CA ALA A 119 3.39 14.16 4.82
C ALA A 119 3.61 15.59 5.33
N ARG A 120 3.23 15.81 6.57
CA ARG A 120 3.46 17.06 7.29
C ARG A 120 4.59 16.85 8.31
N ASP A 121 5.44 17.82 8.44
CA ASP A 121 6.51 17.83 9.44
C ASP A 121 5.99 18.48 10.72
N GLY A 122 5.52 17.65 11.66
CA GLY A 122 4.83 18.08 12.86
C GLY A 122 3.39 18.56 12.61
N ALA A 123 2.67 18.83 13.69
CA ALA A 123 1.24 19.15 13.65
C ALA A 123 0.92 20.46 12.88
N GLU A 124 1.80 21.44 12.92
CA GLU A 124 1.62 22.75 12.29
C GLU A 124 2.48 22.94 11.02
N GLY A 125 3.25 21.92 10.63
CA GLY A 125 4.09 21.97 9.45
C GLY A 125 3.31 22.01 8.14
N GLU A 126 3.93 22.45 7.07
CA GLU A 126 3.35 22.38 5.73
C GLU A 126 3.36 20.95 5.18
N LEU A 127 2.36 20.62 4.37
CA LEU A 127 2.34 19.38 3.61
C LEU A 127 3.44 19.38 2.56
N LYS A 128 4.29 18.37 2.57
CA LYS A 128 5.40 18.22 1.64
C LYS A 128 5.25 16.91 0.85
N LEU A 129 5.54 16.98 -0.45
CA LEU A 129 5.69 15.82 -1.29
C LEU A 129 7.02 15.14 -0.96
N LEU A 130 6.98 13.86 -0.56
CA LEU A 130 8.15 13.12 -0.07
C LEU A 130 8.75 12.15 -1.08
N ASN A 131 8.04 11.90 -2.19
CA ASN A 131 8.53 11.03 -3.26
C ASN A 131 8.60 11.80 -4.59
N TRP A 132 9.08 11.13 -5.65
CA TRP A 132 9.15 11.66 -7.01
C TRP A 132 8.06 11.02 -7.89
N PRO A 133 6.87 11.62 -8.05
CA PRO A 133 5.85 11.12 -8.97
C PRO A 133 6.39 11.04 -10.39
N THR A 134 6.13 9.95 -11.08
CA THR A 134 6.74 9.68 -12.39
C THR A 134 6.08 10.41 -13.54
N ASP A 135 4.86 10.88 -13.37
CA ASP A 135 4.13 11.56 -14.43
C ASP A 135 4.66 12.97 -14.63
N GLN A 136 4.86 13.34 -15.88
CA GLN A 136 5.21 14.71 -16.29
C GLN A 136 6.40 15.32 -15.51
N GLY A 137 7.40 14.50 -15.15
CA GLY A 137 8.62 15.01 -14.52
C GLY A 137 8.46 15.46 -13.07
N GLY A 138 7.72 14.70 -12.26
CA GLY A 138 7.57 14.97 -10.83
C GLY A 138 6.27 15.68 -10.46
N VAL A 139 5.32 15.77 -11.38
CA VAL A 139 3.98 16.34 -11.11
C VAL A 139 3.04 15.25 -10.61
N MET A 140 2.35 15.54 -9.52
CA MET A 140 1.34 14.64 -8.95
C MET A 140 0.18 14.43 -9.94
N ARG A 141 -0.16 13.16 -10.17
CA ARG A 141 -1.36 12.80 -10.93
C ARG A 141 -2.62 13.08 -10.09
N LYS A 142 -3.68 13.52 -10.74
CA LYS A 142 -5.01 13.51 -10.13
C LYS A 142 -5.49 12.06 -10.02
N VAL A 143 -5.80 11.62 -8.81
CA VAL A 143 -6.33 10.29 -8.49
C VAL A 143 -7.73 10.40 -7.90
N ALA A 144 -8.55 9.38 -8.10
CA ALA A 144 -9.93 9.39 -7.63
C ALA A 144 -10.02 9.21 -6.09
N THR A 145 -9.07 8.48 -5.50
CA THR A 145 -9.05 8.15 -4.07
C THR A 145 -7.63 8.20 -3.54
N GLY A 146 -7.50 8.46 -2.26
CA GLY A 146 -6.25 8.40 -1.51
C GLY A 146 -6.52 7.95 -0.08
N LEU A 147 -5.46 7.57 0.63
CA LEU A 147 -5.49 7.29 2.05
C LEU A 147 -4.91 8.48 2.80
N ALA A 148 -5.62 8.97 3.80
CA ALA A 148 -5.13 10.00 4.72
C ALA A 148 -5.13 9.47 6.15
N ILE A 149 -4.07 9.79 6.89
CA ILE A 149 -3.99 9.59 8.33
C ILE A 149 -4.03 10.97 8.96
N VAL A 150 -4.99 11.16 9.86
CA VAL A 150 -5.19 12.42 10.58
C VAL A 150 -5.25 12.13 12.07
N GLU A 151 -4.61 12.98 12.87
CA GLU A 151 -4.80 13.00 14.32
C GLU A 151 -6.21 13.51 14.66
N GLN A 152 -6.84 12.89 15.63
CA GLN A 152 -8.14 13.30 16.18
C GLN A 152 -7.94 14.00 17.51
#